data_ee1d1a59afcc13abfce6bf7cb6d02de6
#
_entry.id   ee1d1a59afcc13abfce6bf7cb6d02de6
#
_cell.length_a   1.000
_cell.length_b   1.000
_cell.length_c   1.000
_cell.angle_alpha   90.00
_cell.angle_beta   90.00
_cell.angle_gamma   90.00
#
_symmetry.space_group_name_H-M   'P 1'
#
loop_
_entity.id
_entity.type
_entity.pdbx_description
1 polymer ?
#
loop_
_entity_poly.entity_id
_entity_poly.type
_entity_poly.pdbx_seq_one_letter_code
_entity_poly.pdbx_strand_id
1 'polypeptide(L)'
;VVRIEVEGSYVDPAEGRVSAGGSGSGFIIDPQGHVVTNAHVVEGAGLVRVYVDGQDEPVTARVLGVSECNDLAVLDLTGEGFPYLAWQEEAIDTGTDVYVAGFPLGDPEFSMTRGIISKARADGDSSWASIPYALEHDAAIQPGNSGGPLLGADGHVIGINYASSDPTNTSQYFAIPSELARDVVSTLAEGTDVESLGINGFAWYDAEEEIGGIWVSGVRAGSAASNVGVEPGDILLSLAGRDVVTAADNATKRGYCDVLRTQGDTNAMDISVYRPGTGELLEGEINNAVKPLEVIGNVNADDGDPDNDGNTSTSVPAGYRSVTDSTGRLTTVAPNSWEEIQRGASETDYGPASRITLSPDDHNFLEGNSTAPGALVYFFGGIPKAELLNVRNFLIDDFGFAKACMDNGGTNKPERATAKSGDDYYWVEKYYRDCGTSGIDGYITAMYYPEADAMAAMVGTSNNDKQFDTLTKILFGIDVS
;
A
#
# COMPACT_ATOMS: atom_id res chain seq x y z
N VAL A 1 -3.45 -19.30 -27.45
CA VAL A 1 -2.87 -18.43 -26.41
C VAL A 1 -2.29 -17.21 -27.08
N VAL A 2 -2.45 -16.05 -26.49
CA VAL A 2 -2.01 -14.77 -27.05
C VAL A 2 -1.15 -14.01 -26.05
N ARG A 3 -0.21 -13.20 -26.54
CA ARG A 3 0.53 -12.22 -25.76
C ARG A 3 -0.20 -10.88 -25.84
N ILE A 4 -0.33 -10.23 -24.70
CA ILE A 4 -1.00 -8.93 -24.57
C ILE A 4 0.05 -7.90 -24.16
N GLU A 5 0.09 -6.79 -24.88
CA GLU A 5 0.85 -5.61 -24.50
C GLU A 5 -0.10 -4.43 -24.32
N VAL A 6 0.09 -3.70 -23.25
CA VAL A 6 -0.70 -2.52 -22.92
C VAL A 6 0.19 -1.29 -22.76
N GLU A 7 -0.32 -0.15 -23.20
CA GLU A 7 0.30 1.14 -22.91
C GLU A 7 -0.69 1.99 -22.10
N GLY A 8 -0.20 2.60 -21.03
CA GLY A 8 -1.01 3.45 -20.16
C GLY A 8 -0.17 4.22 -19.16
N SER A 9 -0.81 5.08 -18.40
CA SER A 9 -0.21 5.73 -17.24
C SER A 9 -0.70 5.00 -15.99
N TYR A 10 0.22 4.33 -15.32
CA TYR A 10 -0.05 3.66 -14.05
C TYR A 10 0.75 4.33 -12.93
N VAL A 11 0.27 4.21 -11.71
CA VAL A 11 0.97 4.66 -10.51
C VAL A 11 1.24 3.47 -9.61
N ASP A 12 2.51 3.18 -9.41
CA ASP A 12 3.00 2.15 -8.50
C ASP A 12 3.29 2.77 -7.12
N PRO A 13 2.95 2.12 -5.99
CA PRO A 13 3.21 2.69 -4.67
C PRO A 13 4.69 2.91 -4.36
N ALA A 14 5.60 2.11 -4.92
CA ALA A 14 7.04 2.20 -4.69
C ALA A 14 7.76 3.07 -5.74
N GLU A 15 7.34 3.00 -7.00
CA GLU A 15 8.02 3.66 -8.13
C GLU A 15 7.35 4.97 -8.56
N GLY A 16 6.14 5.24 -8.08
CA GLY A 16 5.35 6.40 -8.47
C GLY A 16 4.75 6.25 -9.87
N ARG A 17 4.63 7.36 -10.61
CA ARG A 17 4.04 7.35 -11.94
C ARG A 17 4.98 6.69 -12.96
N VAL A 18 4.57 5.56 -13.48
CA VAL A 18 5.25 4.84 -14.55
C VAL A 18 4.47 4.99 -15.86
N SER A 19 5.10 5.59 -16.86
CA SER A 19 4.64 5.50 -18.24
C SER A 19 5.19 4.19 -18.80
N ALA A 20 4.52 3.09 -18.51
CA ALA A 20 5.02 1.76 -18.83
C ALA A 20 4.06 1.03 -19.76
N GLY A 21 4.63 0.22 -20.65
CA GLY A 21 3.94 -0.87 -21.27
C GLY A 21 3.89 -2.04 -20.28
N GLY A 22 2.72 -2.51 -19.92
CA GLY A 22 2.52 -3.79 -19.24
C GLY A 22 2.46 -4.93 -20.24
N SER A 23 2.79 -6.14 -19.81
CA SER A 23 2.60 -7.34 -20.61
C SER A 23 1.85 -8.40 -19.81
N GLY A 24 1.01 -9.16 -20.51
CA GLY A 24 0.26 -10.27 -19.97
C GLY A 24 -0.01 -11.33 -21.03
N SER A 25 -0.72 -12.34 -20.63
CA SER A 25 -1.19 -13.43 -21.49
C SER A 25 -2.69 -13.42 -21.57
N GLY A 26 -3.23 -14.11 -22.57
CA GLY A 26 -4.64 -14.35 -22.74
C GLY A 26 -4.89 -15.56 -23.64
N PHE A 27 -6.15 -15.87 -23.87
CA PHE A 27 -6.52 -16.90 -24.83
C PHE A 27 -7.84 -16.58 -25.51
N ILE A 28 -7.94 -16.96 -26.77
CA ILE A 28 -9.14 -16.78 -27.59
C ILE A 28 -10.13 -17.89 -27.24
N ILE A 29 -11.41 -17.56 -27.07
CA ILE A 29 -12.46 -18.48 -26.62
C ILE A 29 -13.46 -18.83 -27.72
N ASP A 30 -13.44 -18.10 -28.85
CA ASP A 30 -14.35 -18.34 -29.96
C ASP A 30 -13.76 -17.84 -31.30
N PRO A 31 -14.35 -18.24 -32.44
CA PRO A 31 -13.86 -17.81 -33.75
C PRO A 31 -14.12 -16.33 -34.09
N GLN A 32 -14.90 -15.62 -33.27
CA GLN A 32 -15.14 -14.18 -33.40
C GLN A 32 -13.95 -13.36 -32.90
N GLY A 33 -13.09 -13.94 -32.05
CA GLY A 33 -11.88 -13.29 -31.54
C GLY A 33 -12.05 -12.71 -30.16
N HIS A 34 -12.99 -13.19 -29.37
CA HIS A 34 -13.05 -12.84 -27.96
C HIS A 34 -11.87 -13.46 -27.22
N VAL A 35 -11.10 -12.60 -26.52
CA VAL A 35 -9.93 -12.96 -25.72
C VAL A 35 -10.24 -12.80 -24.25
N VAL A 36 -10.00 -13.84 -23.46
CA VAL A 36 -10.03 -13.77 -21.99
C VAL A 36 -8.64 -13.45 -21.47
N THR A 37 -8.59 -12.54 -20.50
CA THR A 37 -7.38 -12.18 -19.74
C THR A 37 -7.77 -11.72 -18.32
N ASN A 38 -6.80 -11.29 -17.51
CA ASN A 38 -7.10 -10.66 -16.23
C ASN A 38 -7.47 -9.17 -16.37
N ALA A 39 -8.30 -8.69 -15.45
CA ALA A 39 -8.66 -7.27 -15.34
C ALA A 39 -7.42 -6.40 -15.11
N HIS A 40 -6.56 -6.78 -14.16
CA HIS A 40 -5.35 -6.03 -13.81
C HIS A 40 -4.36 -5.88 -14.98
N VAL A 41 -4.44 -6.74 -16.00
CA VAL A 41 -3.60 -6.62 -17.20
C VAL A 41 -4.05 -5.48 -18.10
N VAL A 42 -5.36 -5.23 -18.26
CA VAL A 42 -5.90 -4.37 -19.31
C VAL A 42 -6.67 -3.15 -18.82
N GLU A 43 -7.15 -3.14 -17.58
CA GLU A 43 -7.97 -2.05 -17.08
C GLU A 43 -7.14 -0.77 -16.89
N GLY A 44 -7.68 0.37 -17.36
CA GLY A 44 -6.96 1.65 -17.37
C GLY A 44 -5.95 1.80 -18.50
N ALA A 45 -5.77 0.77 -19.36
CA ALA A 45 -4.91 0.88 -20.53
C ALA A 45 -5.50 1.86 -21.57
N GLY A 46 -4.65 2.73 -22.11
CA GLY A 46 -4.99 3.60 -23.23
C GLY A 46 -4.90 2.88 -24.59
N LEU A 47 -4.10 1.83 -24.66
CA LEU A 47 -3.91 1.01 -25.85
C LEU A 47 -3.65 -0.44 -25.46
N VAL A 48 -4.35 -1.37 -26.14
CA VAL A 48 -4.18 -2.82 -25.97
C VAL A 48 -3.81 -3.43 -27.31
N ARG A 49 -2.67 -4.12 -27.38
CA ARG A 49 -2.21 -4.88 -28.54
C ARG A 49 -2.16 -6.36 -28.21
N VAL A 50 -2.69 -7.18 -29.09
CA VAL A 50 -2.71 -8.63 -28.94
C VAL A 50 -1.92 -9.27 -30.07
N TYR A 51 -0.94 -10.08 -29.70
CA TYR A 51 -0.12 -10.85 -30.64
C TYR A 51 -0.68 -12.26 -30.74
N VAL A 52 -1.21 -12.58 -31.89
CA VAL A 52 -1.80 -13.89 -32.22
C VAL A 52 -0.76 -14.70 -32.98
N ASP A 53 -0.54 -15.97 -32.59
CA ASP A 53 0.42 -16.84 -33.27
C ASP A 53 0.13 -16.95 -34.77
N GLY A 54 1.21 -16.88 -35.58
CA GLY A 54 1.15 -16.89 -37.05
C GLY A 54 0.80 -15.55 -37.69
N GLN A 55 0.67 -14.46 -36.93
CA GLN A 55 0.53 -13.10 -37.44
C GLN A 55 1.80 -12.28 -37.20
N ASP A 56 2.26 -11.52 -38.23
CA ASP A 56 3.48 -10.72 -38.15
C ASP A 56 3.28 -9.41 -37.33
N GLU A 57 2.05 -8.92 -37.28
CA GLU A 57 1.71 -7.65 -36.63
C GLU A 57 0.67 -7.86 -35.51
N PRO A 58 0.72 -7.09 -34.42
CA PRO A 58 -0.28 -7.17 -33.37
C PRO A 58 -1.64 -6.66 -33.85
N VAL A 59 -2.69 -7.25 -33.35
CA VAL A 59 -4.07 -6.78 -33.51
C VAL A 59 -4.40 -5.82 -32.38
N THR A 60 -4.93 -4.65 -32.72
CA THR A 60 -5.51 -3.73 -31.72
C THR A 60 -6.80 -4.36 -31.18
N ALA A 61 -6.90 -4.45 -29.87
CA ALA A 61 -8.06 -5.02 -29.20
C ALA A 61 -8.88 -3.95 -28.47
N ARG A 62 -10.17 -4.16 -28.40
CA ARG A 62 -11.10 -3.35 -27.60
C ARG A 62 -11.49 -4.13 -26.36
N VAL A 63 -11.40 -3.51 -25.17
CA VAL A 63 -11.96 -4.07 -23.94
C VAL A 63 -13.49 -4.04 -24.05
N LEU A 64 -14.13 -5.19 -23.97
CA LEU A 64 -15.60 -5.32 -23.97
C LEU A 64 -16.16 -5.13 -22.58
N GLY A 65 -15.65 -5.84 -21.61
CA GLY A 65 -16.09 -5.79 -20.23
C GLY A 65 -14.99 -6.24 -19.26
N VAL A 66 -15.13 -5.81 -18.02
CA VAL A 66 -14.19 -6.06 -16.93
C VAL A 66 -14.94 -6.49 -15.67
N SER A 67 -14.36 -7.41 -14.92
CA SER A 67 -14.78 -7.76 -13.57
C SER A 67 -13.60 -7.61 -12.61
N GLU A 68 -13.63 -6.56 -11.79
CA GLU A 68 -12.56 -6.25 -10.85
C GLU A 68 -12.47 -7.28 -9.71
N CYS A 69 -13.61 -7.77 -9.25
CA CYS A 69 -13.65 -8.72 -8.14
C CYS A 69 -13.27 -10.15 -8.55
N ASN A 70 -13.54 -10.50 -9.80
CA ASN A 70 -13.13 -11.79 -10.35
C ASN A 70 -11.77 -11.71 -11.07
N ASP A 71 -11.18 -10.51 -11.17
CA ASP A 71 -9.97 -10.24 -11.95
C ASP A 71 -10.02 -10.82 -13.38
N LEU A 72 -11.13 -10.59 -14.07
CA LEU A 72 -11.37 -11.06 -15.43
C LEU A 72 -11.67 -9.91 -16.38
N ALA A 73 -11.22 -10.02 -17.62
CA ALA A 73 -11.58 -9.12 -18.71
C ALA A 73 -11.78 -9.89 -20.00
N VAL A 74 -12.65 -9.36 -20.89
CA VAL A 74 -12.82 -9.85 -22.24
C VAL A 74 -12.46 -8.75 -23.23
N LEU A 75 -11.64 -9.11 -24.22
CA LEU A 75 -11.25 -8.26 -25.32
C LEU A 75 -11.88 -8.75 -26.60
N ASP A 76 -12.10 -7.82 -27.55
CA ASP A 76 -12.61 -8.08 -28.89
C ASP A 76 -11.51 -7.76 -29.92
N LEU A 77 -11.06 -8.77 -30.64
CA LEU A 77 -10.11 -8.63 -31.74
C LEU A 77 -10.82 -8.25 -33.03
N THR A 78 -10.20 -7.35 -33.79
CA THR A 78 -10.72 -7.09 -35.15
C THR A 78 -10.41 -8.26 -36.08
N GLY A 79 -11.45 -8.91 -36.59
CA GLY A 79 -11.33 -10.04 -37.52
C GLY A 79 -12.27 -11.20 -37.18
N GLU A 80 -12.13 -12.30 -37.90
CA GLU A 80 -12.89 -13.52 -37.68
C GLU A 80 -12.06 -14.76 -38.05
N GLY A 81 -12.49 -15.92 -37.59
CA GLY A 81 -11.86 -17.20 -37.92
C GLY A 81 -10.63 -17.53 -37.09
N PHE A 82 -10.55 -16.97 -35.91
CA PHE A 82 -9.45 -17.23 -34.98
C PHE A 82 -9.48 -18.67 -34.41
N PRO A 83 -8.34 -19.34 -34.25
CA PRO A 83 -8.26 -20.57 -33.48
C PRO A 83 -8.52 -20.27 -32.01
N TYR A 84 -9.27 -21.09 -31.31
CA TYR A 84 -9.69 -20.86 -29.94
C TYR A 84 -9.51 -22.09 -29.06
N LEU A 85 -9.52 -21.92 -27.76
CA LEU A 85 -9.47 -22.95 -26.75
C LEU A 85 -10.89 -23.24 -26.22
N ALA A 86 -11.16 -24.50 -25.95
CA ALA A 86 -12.41 -24.91 -25.32
C ALA A 86 -12.26 -24.93 -23.80
N TRP A 87 -13.35 -24.64 -23.11
CA TRP A 87 -13.42 -24.74 -21.64
C TRP A 87 -13.58 -26.19 -21.19
N GLN A 88 -12.95 -26.54 -20.08
CA GLN A 88 -13.22 -27.75 -19.33
C GLN A 88 -14.62 -27.66 -18.70
N GLU A 89 -15.42 -28.70 -18.89
CA GLU A 89 -16.79 -28.81 -18.34
C GLU A 89 -16.82 -29.67 -17.06
N GLU A 90 -15.88 -30.59 -16.94
CA GLU A 90 -15.81 -31.50 -15.80
C GLU A 90 -15.15 -30.84 -14.58
N ALA A 91 -15.54 -31.31 -13.39
CA ALA A 91 -14.93 -30.84 -12.13
C ALA A 91 -13.43 -31.17 -12.09
N ILE A 92 -12.65 -30.27 -11.49
CA ILE A 92 -11.21 -30.40 -11.35
C ILE A 92 -10.87 -30.97 -9.99
N ASP A 93 -10.13 -32.07 -9.96
CA ASP A 93 -9.69 -32.74 -8.75
C ASP A 93 -8.23 -32.42 -8.41
N THR A 94 -7.91 -32.49 -7.12
CA THR A 94 -6.52 -32.44 -6.64
C THR A 94 -5.72 -33.59 -7.25
N GLY A 95 -4.49 -33.29 -7.72
CA GLY A 95 -3.63 -34.23 -8.41
C GLY A 95 -3.83 -34.26 -9.93
N THR A 96 -4.75 -33.47 -10.50
CA THR A 96 -4.91 -33.33 -11.95
C THR A 96 -3.66 -32.70 -12.55
N ASP A 97 -3.11 -33.34 -13.62
CA ASP A 97 -1.99 -32.76 -14.40
C ASP A 97 -2.42 -31.47 -15.08
N VAL A 98 -1.58 -30.43 -14.97
CA VAL A 98 -1.88 -29.09 -15.52
C VAL A 98 -0.70 -28.50 -16.26
N TYR A 99 -0.99 -27.60 -17.18
CA TYR A 99 -0.03 -26.85 -17.98
C TYR A 99 -0.38 -25.38 -17.99
N VAL A 100 0.54 -24.53 -17.48
CA VAL A 100 0.46 -23.09 -17.67
C VAL A 100 0.99 -22.75 -19.04
N ALA A 101 0.25 -21.96 -19.81
CA ALA A 101 0.66 -21.52 -21.14
C ALA A 101 0.60 -20.00 -21.22
N GLY A 102 1.70 -19.35 -21.63
CA GLY A 102 1.74 -17.88 -21.66
C GLY A 102 3.07 -17.31 -22.15
N PHE A 103 3.26 -16.02 -21.85
CA PHE A 103 4.39 -15.18 -22.28
C PHE A 103 5.02 -14.48 -21.07
N PRO A 104 5.79 -15.22 -20.23
CA PRO A 104 6.38 -14.67 -19.01
C PRO A 104 7.38 -13.55 -19.32
N LEU A 105 7.45 -12.54 -18.42
CA LEU A 105 8.40 -11.43 -18.46
C LEU A 105 8.34 -10.55 -19.73
N GLY A 106 7.24 -10.64 -20.50
CA GLY A 106 7.10 -9.94 -21.77
C GLY A 106 7.92 -10.53 -22.91
N ASP A 107 8.54 -11.73 -22.70
CA ASP A 107 9.23 -12.43 -23.77
C ASP A 107 8.26 -12.76 -24.90
N PRO A 108 8.61 -12.48 -26.17
CA PRO A 108 7.80 -12.85 -27.33
C PRO A 108 7.71 -14.36 -27.56
N GLU A 109 8.60 -15.16 -26.97
CA GLU A 109 8.57 -16.62 -27.08
C GLU A 109 7.50 -17.24 -26.17
N PHE A 110 6.67 -18.09 -26.76
CA PHE A 110 5.67 -18.87 -26.03
C PHE A 110 6.35 -19.83 -25.03
N SER A 111 5.85 -19.83 -23.80
CA SER A 111 6.34 -20.68 -22.72
C SER A 111 5.23 -21.59 -22.18
N MET A 112 5.62 -22.80 -21.80
CA MET A 112 4.74 -23.75 -21.14
C MET A 112 5.45 -24.40 -19.95
N THR A 113 4.81 -24.37 -18.78
CA THR A 113 5.25 -25.10 -17.59
C THR A 113 4.24 -26.19 -17.21
N ARG A 114 4.68 -27.24 -16.49
CA ARG A 114 3.81 -28.35 -16.09
C ARG A 114 3.85 -28.53 -14.57
N GLY A 115 2.72 -28.90 -14.01
CA GLY A 115 2.53 -29.26 -12.62
C GLY A 115 1.26 -30.03 -12.39
N ILE A 116 0.75 -29.98 -11.16
CA ILE A 116 -0.54 -30.58 -10.77
C ILE A 116 -1.37 -29.55 -9.99
N ILE A 117 -2.67 -29.79 -9.91
CA ILE A 117 -3.53 -29.12 -8.94
C ILE A 117 -3.16 -29.61 -7.53
N SER A 118 -2.61 -28.71 -6.72
CA SER A 118 -2.27 -28.96 -5.32
C SER A 118 -3.49 -28.92 -4.42
N LYS A 119 -4.42 -27.94 -4.67
CA LYS A 119 -5.74 -27.84 -4.04
C LYS A 119 -6.78 -27.42 -5.05
N ALA A 120 -7.86 -28.18 -5.19
CA ALA A 120 -8.97 -27.85 -6.07
C ALA A 120 -9.86 -26.71 -5.52
N ARG A 121 -9.78 -26.43 -4.21
CA ARG A 121 -10.49 -25.33 -3.53
C ARG A 121 -9.58 -24.71 -2.50
N ALA A 122 -8.71 -23.81 -2.94
CA ALA A 122 -7.90 -22.93 -2.08
C ALA A 122 -8.70 -21.68 -1.74
N ASP A 123 -8.16 -20.85 -0.83
CA ASP A 123 -8.71 -19.52 -0.55
C ASP A 123 -8.71 -18.69 -1.83
N GLY A 124 -9.84 -18.07 -2.14
CA GLY A 124 -10.02 -17.24 -3.34
C GLY A 124 -9.78 -15.74 -3.10
N ASP A 125 -9.48 -15.34 -1.89
CA ASP A 125 -9.17 -13.95 -1.56
C ASP A 125 -7.68 -13.67 -1.77
N SER A 126 -7.40 -12.61 -2.51
CA SER A 126 -6.05 -12.12 -2.79
C SER A 126 -6.06 -10.59 -2.84
N SER A 127 -4.90 -9.98 -3.05
CA SER A 127 -4.84 -8.53 -3.29
C SER A 127 -5.53 -8.10 -4.60
N TRP A 128 -5.63 -8.99 -5.59
CA TRP A 128 -6.20 -8.70 -6.91
C TRP A 128 -7.65 -9.14 -7.10
N ALA A 129 -8.06 -10.22 -6.43
CA ALA A 129 -9.37 -10.82 -6.60
C ALA A 129 -9.98 -11.26 -5.27
N SER A 130 -11.31 -11.38 -5.25
CA SER A 130 -12.07 -12.07 -4.21
C SER A 130 -13.10 -12.97 -4.88
N ILE A 131 -12.78 -14.25 -4.98
CA ILE A 131 -13.60 -15.27 -5.58
C ILE A 131 -13.96 -16.37 -4.58
N PRO A 132 -15.03 -17.17 -4.79
CA PRO A 132 -15.45 -18.19 -3.84
C PRO A 132 -14.35 -19.20 -3.49
N TYR A 133 -13.49 -19.54 -4.44
CA TYR A 133 -12.30 -20.38 -4.27
C TYR A 133 -11.41 -20.28 -5.50
N ALA A 134 -10.10 -20.53 -5.33
CA ALA A 134 -9.12 -20.62 -6.40
C ALA A 134 -8.64 -22.08 -6.59
N LEU A 135 -8.09 -22.38 -7.76
CA LEU A 135 -7.25 -23.57 -7.96
C LEU A 135 -5.83 -23.22 -7.53
N GLU A 136 -5.24 -23.99 -6.60
CA GLU A 136 -3.80 -23.91 -6.27
C GLU A 136 -3.06 -24.99 -7.07
N HIS A 137 -1.95 -24.63 -7.71
CA HIS A 137 -1.12 -25.53 -8.48
C HIS A 137 0.38 -25.24 -8.29
N ASP A 138 1.24 -26.19 -8.68
CA ASP A 138 2.69 -26.07 -8.59
C ASP A 138 3.40 -25.87 -9.94
N ALA A 139 2.65 -25.76 -11.05
CA ALA A 139 3.18 -25.33 -12.34
C ALA A 139 3.63 -23.89 -12.26
N ALA A 140 4.93 -23.63 -12.44
CA ALA A 140 5.53 -22.31 -12.20
C ALA A 140 4.94 -21.21 -13.10
N ILE A 141 4.52 -20.09 -12.51
CA ILE A 141 4.18 -18.86 -13.21
C ILE A 141 5.15 -17.73 -12.86
N GLN A 142 5.26 -16.77 -13.75
CA GLN A 142 6.04 -15.54 -13.58
C GLN A 142 5.19 -14.36 -14.04
N PRO A 143 5.54 -13.11 -13.66
CA PRO A 143 4.91 -11.92 -14.24
C PRO A 143 4.84 -12.03 -15.76
N GLY A 144 3.67 -11.73 -16.34
CA GLY A 144 3.37 -11.93 -17.75
C GLY A 144 2.57 -13.21 -18.07
N ASN A 145 2.53 -14.20 -17.17
CA ASN A 145 1.61 -15.34 -17.31
C ASN A 145 0.17 -15.01 -16.89
N SER A 146 -0.05 -13.91 -16.19
CA SER A 146 -1.39 -13.41 -15.78
C SER A 146 -2.32 -13.32 -16.98
N GLY A 147 -3.55 -13.84 -16.83
CA GLY A 147 -4.57 -13.94 -17.88
C GLY A 147 -4.39 -15.12 -18.83
N GLY A 148 -3.24 -15.77 -18.82
CA GLY A 148 -2.99 -16.98 -19.60
C GLY A 148 -3.75 -18.20 -19.05
N PRO A 149 -4.07 -19.17 -19.93
CA PRO A 149 -4.82 -20.36 -19.53
C PRO A 149 -3.98 -21.31 -18.68
N LEU A 150 -4.64 -21.91 -17.67
CA LEU A 150 -4.25 -23.17 -17.07
C LEU A 150 -4.98 -24.28 -17.81
N LEU A 151 -4.23 -25.18 -18.45
CA LEU A 151 -4.76 -26.22 -19.33
C LEU A 151 -4.72 -27.59 -18.67
N GLY A 152 -5.74 -28.40 -18.93
CA GLY A 152 -5.68 -29.84 -18.69
C GLY A 152 -4.81 -30.56 -19.73
N ALA A 153 -4.55 -31.86 -19.51
CA ALA A 153 -3.76 -32.70 -20.42
C ALA A 153 -4.41 -32.88 -21.81
N ASP A 154 -5.67 -32.65 -21.94
CA ASP A 154 -6.46 -32.66 -23.18
C ASP A 154 -6.48 -31.31 -23.91
N GLY A 155 -5.86 -30.28 -23.35
CA GLY A 155 -5.79 -28.94 -23.91
C GLY A 155 -7.01 -28.04 -23.61
N HIS A 156 -7.97 -28.49 -22.78
CA HIS A 156 -9.07 -27.65 -22.35
C HIS A 156 -8.66 -26.69 -21.23
N VAL A 157 -9.26 -25.52 -21.19
CA VAL A 157 -9.01 -24.51 -20.16
C VAL A 157 -9.71 -24.89 -18.87
N ILE A 158 -8.92 -25.17 -17.83
CA ILE A 158 -9.42 -25.48 -16.49
C ILE A 158 -9.39 -24.27 -15.56
N GLY A 159 -8.61 -23.24 -15.89
CA GLY A 159 -8.55 -22.00 -15.13
C GLY A 159 -7.78 -20.90 -15.85
N ILE A 160 -7.74 -19.71 -15.23
CA ILE A 160 -7.03 -18.52 -15.69
C ILE A 160 -6.00 -18.15 -14.61
N ASN A 161 -4.70 -18.14 -14.96
CA ASN A 161 -3.64 -17.79 -14.01
C ASN A 161 -3.74 -16.32 -13.63
N TYR A 162 -3.61 -15.98 -12.31
CA TYR A 162 -3.77 -14.59 -11.87
C TYR A 162 -2.85 -14.17 -10.73
N ALA A 163 -2.40 -15.07 -9.87
CA ALA A 163 -1.64 -14.72 -8.67
C ALA A 163 -0.60 -15.79 -8.30
N SER A 164 0.44 -15.35 -7.60
CA SER A 164 1.39 -16.22 -6.90
C SER A 164 1.52 -15.76 -5.45
N SER A 165 1.71 -16.71 -4.53
CA SER A 165 2.04 -16.41 -3.14
C SER A 165 3.51 -16.66 -2.92
N ASP A 166 4.25 -15.63 -2.46
CA ASP A 166 5.65 -15.75 -2.04
C ASP A 166 5.95 -15.19 -0.64
N PRO A 167 5.18 -15.53 0.41
CA PRO A 167 5.64 -15.24 1.78
C PRO A 167 6.50 -16.33 2.38
N THR A 168 6.56 -17.54 1.77
CA THR A 168 7.14 -18.73 2.42
C THR A 168 8.19 -19.44 1.60
N ASN A 169 8.58 -18.89 0.43
CA ASN A 169 9.46 -19.56 -0.54
C ASN A 169 8.92 -20.95 -0.98
N THR A 170 7.62 -21.17 -0.88
CA THR A 170 6.91 -22.34 -1.43
C THR A 170 6.19 -21.90 -2.69
N SER A 171 6.49 -22.59 -3.79
CA SER A 171 5.88 -22.32 -5.11
C SER A 171 4.38 -22.63 -5.08
N GLN A 172 3.57 -21.65 -4.70
CA GLN A 172 2.10 -21.72 -4.73
C GLN A 172 1.61 -20.73 -5.76
N TYR A 173 0.90 -21.23 -6.76
CA TYR A 173 0.35 -20.46 -7.86
C TYR A 173 -1.14 -20.68 -7.92
N PHE A 174 -1.87 -19.65 -8.35
CA PHE A 174 -3.33 -19.65 -8.28
C PHE A 174 -3.94 -19.36 -9.64
N ALA A 175 -5.04 -20.04 -9.91
CA ALA A 175 -5.86 -19.81 -11.10
C ALA A 175 -7.35 -19.68 -10.73
N ILE A 176 -8.06 -18.82 -11.45
CA ILE A 176 -9.51 -18.67 -11.36
C ILE A 176 -10.12 -19.89 -12.07
N PRO A 177 -10.94 -20.71 -11.38
CA PRO A 177 -11.52 -21.90 -11.98
C PRO A 177 -12.40 -21.59 -13.19
N SER A 178 -12.33 -22.41 -14.25
CA SER A 178 -13.19 -22.26 -15.45
C SER A 178 -14.67 -22.29 -15.11
N GLU A 179 -15.06 -23.08 -14.12
CA GLU A 179 -16.43 -23.19 -13.59
C GLU A 179 -16.97 -21.83 -13.10
N LEU A 180 -16.12 -21.02 -12.43
CA LEU A 180 -16.49 -19.67 -11.97
C LEU A 180 -16.34 -18.61 -13.06
N ALA A 181 -15.35 -18.79 -13.93
CA ALA A 181 -15.03 -17.79 -14.97
C ALA A 181 -16.06 -17.72 -16.10
N ARG A 182 -16.63 -18.86 -16.53
CA ARG A 182 -17.46 -18.93 -17.75
C ARG A 182 -18.67 -18.00 -17.72
N ASP A 183 -19.41 -17.97 -16.62
CA ASP A 183 -20.62 -17.15 -16.52
C ASP A 183 -20.26 -15.65 -16.53
N VAL A 184 -19.19 -15.27 -15.82
CA VAL A 184 -18.66 -13.90 -15.80
C VAL A 184 -18.18 -13.52 -17.20
N VAL A 185 -17.35 -14.34 -17.84
CA VAL A 185 -16.83 -14.12 -19.21
C VAL A 185 -17.96 -13.96 -20.22
N SER A 186 -19.03 -14.74 -20.11
CA SER A 186 -20.21 -14.60 -20.99
C SER A 186 -20.83 -13.21 -20.89
N THR A 187 -20.99 -12.68 -19.67
CA THR A 187 -21.53 -11.34 -19.43
C THR A 187 -20.59 -10.24 -19.94
N LEU A 188 -19.28 -10.40 -19.71
CA LEU A 188 -18.27 -9.46 -20.19
C LEU A 188 -18.20 -9.42 -21.72
N ALA A 189 -18.37 -10.56 -22.40
CA ALA A 189 -18.40 -10.66 -23.87
C ALA A 189 -19.60 -9.93 -24.49
N GLU A 190 -20.71 -9.77 -23.76
CA GLU A 190 -21.85 -8.94 -24.13
C GLU A 190 -21.62 -7.44 -23.96
N GLY A 191 -20.46 -7.04 -23.43
CA GLY A 191 -20.10 -5.64 -23.19
C GLY A 191 -20.62 -5.07 -21.87
N THR A 192 -20.92 -5.95 -20.91
CA THR A 192 -21.41 -5.56 -19.58
C THR A 192 -20.35 -5.87 -18.53
N ASP A 193 -19.95 -4.87 -17.75
CA ASP A 193 -19.06 -5.04 -16.61
C ASP A 193 -19.76 -5.80 -15.47
N VAL A 194 -18.97 -6.46 -14.63
CA VAL A 194 -19.45 -7.22 -13.48
C VAL A 194 -18.61 -6.85 -12.26
N GLU A 195 -19.25 -6.34 -11.20
CA GLU A 195 -18.55 -5.95 -9.95
C GLU A 195 -17.35 -5.04 -10.26
N SER A 196 -17.57 -3.92 -10.98
CA SER A 196 -16.54 -3.00 -11.45
C SER A 196 -16.96 -1.55 -11.31
N LEU A 197 -16.08 -0.72 -10.79
CA LEU A 197 -16.20 0.75 -10.75
C LEU A 197 -15.26 1.43 -11.76
N GLY A 198 -14.44 0.67 -12.47
CA GLY A 198 -13.45 1.12 -13.44
C GLY A 198 -12.10 1.44 -12.79
N ILE A 199 -11.74 0.71 -11.73
CA ILE A 199 -10.50 0.85 -10.98
C ILE A 199 -9.56 -0.33 -11.28
N ASN A 200 -8.42 -0.06 -11.93
CA ASN A 200 -7.30 -0.99 -11.87
C ASN A 200 -6.60 -0.78 -10.54
N GLY A 201 -6.80 -1.70 -9.61
CA GLY A 201 -6.27 -1.55 -8.27
C GLY A 201 -6.19 -2.86 -7.51
N PHE A 202 -5.37 -2.87 -6.50
CA PHE A 202 -5.16 -4.01 -5.63
C PHE A 202 -5.29 -3.62 -4.16
N ALA A 203 -5.66 -4.58 -3.33
CA ALA A 203 -5.70 -4.37 -1.90
C ALA A 203 -4.29 -4.14 -1.36
N TRP A 204 -4.13 -3.06 -0.64
CA TRP A 204 -2.87 -2.59 -0.09
C TRP A 204 -3.06 -2.19 1.37
N TYR A 205 -2.07 -2.47 2.19
CA TYR A 205 -2.07 -2.09 3.59
C TYR A 205 -0.66 -1.66 3.99
N ASP A 206 -0.55 -0.43 4.47
CA ASP A 206 0.65 0.07 5.11
C ASP A 206 0.56 -0.16 6.62
N ALA A 207 1.42 -1.02 7.13
CA ALA A 207 1.45 -1.34 8.55
C ALA A 207 2.08 -0.22 9.39
N GLU A 208 2.89 0.66 8.78
CA GLU A 208 3.52 1.80 9.46
C GLU A 208 2.51 2.94 9.63
N GLU A 209 1.78 3.25 8.57
CA GLU A 209 0.76 4.30 8.57
C GLU A 209 -0.61 3.81 9.09
N GLU A 210 -0.79 2.50 9.29
CA GLU A 210 -2.07 1.84 9.60
C GLU A 210 -3.18 2.21 8.60
N ILE A 211 -2.80 2.46 7.35
CA ILE A 211 -3.72 2.80 6.26
C ILE A 211 -3.93 1.59 5.38
N GLY A 212 -5.16 1.17 5.23
CA GLY A 212 -5.56 0.11 4.32
C GLY A 212 -6.57 0.61 3.31
N GLY A 213 -6.47 0.12 2.08
CA GLY A 213 -7.39 0.50 1.01
C GLY A 213 -7.11 -0.23 -0.29
N ILE A 214 -7.86 0.12 -1.31
CA ILE A 214 -7.50 -0.27 -2.68
C ILE A 214 -6.56 0.79 -3.23
N TRP A 215 -5.30 0.40 -3.46
CA TRP A 215 -4.37 1.24 -4.22
C TRP A 215 -4.84 1.32 -5.66
N VAL A 216 -5.08 2.52 -6.15
CA VAL A 216 -5.56 2.79 -7.50
C VAL A 216 -4.36 2.94 -8.45
N SER A 217 -3.99 1.88 -9.14
CA SER A 217 -2.92 1.93 -10.15
C SER A 217 -3.35 2.66 -11.41
N GLY A 218 -4.61 2.51 -11.81
CA GLY A 218 -5.18 3.13 -12.98
C GLY A 218 -6.69 3.31 -12.87
N VAL A 219 -7.24 4.21 -13.69
CA VAL A 219 -8.69 4.47 -13.74
C VAL A 219 -9.14 4.48 -15.20
N ARG A 220 -10.20 3.73 -15.50
CA ARG A 220 -10.79 3.70 -16.83
C ARG A 220 -11.56 4.98 -17.12
N ALA A 221 -11.22 5.65 -18.21
CA ALA A 221 -11.88 6.89 -18.61
C ALA A 221 -13.40 6.69 -18.80
N GLY A 222 -14.20 7.57 -18.21
CA GLY A 222 -15.66 7.54 -18.27
C GLY A 222 -16.32 6.51 -17.37
N SER A 223 -15.56 5.79 -16.55
CA SER A 223 -16.09 4.89 -15.52
C SER A 223 -16.72 5.63 -14.34
N ALA A 224 -17.36 4.90 -13.44
CA ALA A 224 -17.91 5.45 -12.21
C ALA A 224 -16.84 6.14 -11.35
N ALA A 225 -15.67 5.49 -11.20
CA ALA A 225 -14.53 6.04 -10.48
C ALA A 225 -13.97 7.32 -11.14
N SER A 226 -13.80 7.32 -12.46
CA SER A 226 -13.35 8.51 -13.21
C SER A 226 -14.33 9.67 -13.06
N ASN A 227 -15.63 9.39 -13.11
CA ASN A 227 -16.67 10.42 -13.07
C ASN A 227 -16.81 11.09 -11.70
N VAL A 228 -16.50 10.38 -10.62
CA VAL A 228 -16.50 10.95 -9.27
C VAL A 228 -15.19 11.68 -8.94
N GLY A 229 -14.13 11.48 -9.71
CA GLY A 229 -12.85 12.16 -9.54
C GLY A 229 -11.74 11.33 -8.88
N VAL A 230 -11.86 9.99 -8.87
CA VAL A 230 -10.76 9.09 -8.47
C VAL A 230 -9.65 9.17 -9.51
N GLU A 231 -8.42 9.26 -9.05
CA GLU A 231 -7.22 9.38 -9.88
C GLU A 231 -6.23 8.22 -9.61
N PRO A 232 -5.38 7.86 -10.60
CA PRO A 232 -4.28 6.95 -10.36
C PRO A 232 -3.32 7.48 -9.28
N GLY A 233 -3.00 6.65 -8.30
CA GLY A 233 -2.23 6.99 -7.11
C GLY A 233 -3.06 7.27 -5.87
N ASP A 234 -4.38 7.31 -6.00
CA ASP A 234 -5.29 7.37 -4.86
C ASP A 234 -5.34 6.04 -4.10
N ILE A 235 -5.75 6.10 -2.85
CA ILE A 235 -6.10 4.94 -2.03
C ILE A 235 -7.58 5.05 -1.68
N LEU A 236 -8.40 4.13 -2.18
CA LEU A 236 -9.80 4.01 -1.81
C LEU A 236 -9.89 3.42 -0.41
N LEU A 237 -10.24 4.21 0.58
CA LEU A 237 -10.27 3.81 1.99
C LEU A 237 -11.58 3.12 2.36
N SER A 238 -12.72 3.71 1.97
CA SER A 238 -14.03 3.17 2.30
C SER A 238 -15.01 3.28 1.13
N LEU A 239 -15.98 2.37 1.12
CA LEU A 239 -17.07 2.33 0.17
C LEU A 239 -18.37 1.97 0.91
N ALA A 240 -19.45 2.73 0.67
CA ALA A 240 -20.73 2.59 1.37
C ALA A 240 -20.59 2.61 2.91
N GLY A 241 -19.68 3.44 3.44
CA GLY A 241 -19.42 3.59 4.86
C GLY A 241 -18.65 2.44 5.52
N ARG A 242 -18.02 1.55 4.72
CA ARG A 242 -17.18 0.45 5.19
C ARG A 242 -15.76 0.58 4.70
N ASP A 243 -14.79 0.38 5.57
CA ASP A 243 -13.39 0.21 5.19
C ASP A 243 -13.26 -0.99 4.26
N VAL A 244 -12.58 -0.79 3.11
CA VAL A 244 -12.47 -1.82 2.06
C VAL A 244 -11.30 -2.77 2.29
N VAL A 245 -10.29 -2.35 3.06
CA VAL A 245 -9.16 -3.18 3.50
C VAL A 245 -8.84 -2.83 4.95
N THR A 246 -8.67 -3.84 5.79
CA THR A 246 -8.24 -3.68 7.19
C THR A 246 -7.02 -4.55 7.48
N ALA A 247 -6.30 -4.28 8.57
CA ALA A 247 -5.18 -5.10 9.03
C ALA A 247 -5.55 -6.59 9.21
N ALA A 248 -6.83 -6.86 9.57
CA ALA A 248 -7.33 -8.22 9.76
C ALA A 248 -7.54 -9.00 8.45
N ASP A 249 -7.65 -8.31 7.33
CA ASP A 249 -7.95 -8.90 6.02
C ASP A 249 -6.70 -9.35 5.25
N ASN A 250 -5.49 -9.25 5.84
CA ASN A 250 -4.21 -9.54 5.18
C ASN A 250 -4.04 -8.86 3.82
N ALA A 251 -4.54 -7.63 3.66
CA ALA A 251 -4.56 -6.88 2.41
C ALA A 251 -5.20 -7.66 1.25
N THR A 252 -6.39 -8.22 1.47
CA THR A 252 -7.20 -8.84 0.42
C THR A 252 -8.29 -7.89 -0.10
N LYS A 253 -8.71 -8.10 -1.36
CA LYS A 253 -9.77 -7.32 -2.02
C LYS A 253 -11.19 -7.65 -1.52
N ARG A 254 -11.31 -8.53 -0.54
CA ARG A 254 -12.59 -9.06 -0.03
C ARG A 254 -13.57 -7.96 0.40
N GLY A 255 -13.12 -7.02 1.25
CA GLY A 255 -14.00 -5.97 1.77
C GLY A 255 -14.61 -5.11 0.67
N TYR A 256 -13.80 -4.73 -0.32
CA TYR A 256 -14.26 -4.02 -1.52
C TYR A 256 -15.30 -4.82 -2.30
N CYS A 257 -15.02 -6.09 -2.59
CA CYS A 257 -15.88 -6.94 -3.39
C CYS A 257 -17.20 -7.31 -2.67
N ASP A 258 -17.16 -7.50 -1.34
CA ASP A 258 -18.37 -7.74 -0.54
C ASP A 258 -19.33 -6.53 -0.60
N VAL A 259 -18.80 -5.30 -0.62
CA VAL A 259 -19.62 -4.10 -0.80
C VAL A 259 -20.24 -4.08 -2.20
N LEU A 260 -19.47 -4.31 -3.27
CA LEU A 260 -20.01 -4.31 -4.64
C LEU A 260 -21.09 -5.37 -4.84
N ARG A 261 -20.91 -6.58 -4.31
CA ARG A 261 -21.91 -7.66 -4.35
C ARG A 261 -23.16 -7.34 -3.57
N THR A 262 -23.03 -6.61 -2.46
CA THR A 262 -24.16 -6.27 -1.59
C THR A 262 -24.95 -5.09 -2.12
N GLN A 263 -24.27 -4.04 -2.55
CA GLN A 263 -24.88 -2.77 -2.98
C GLN A 263 -25.17 -2.74 -4.48
N GLY A 264 -24.42 -3.51 -5.28
CA GLY A 264 -24.38 -3.38 -6.75
C GLY A 264 -23.45 -2.25 -7.21
N ASP A 265 -22.73 -2.51 -8.29
CA ASP A 265 -21.71 -1.62 -8.85
C ASP A 265 -22.25 -0.36 -9.57
N THR A 266 -23.57 -0.30 -9.80
CA THR A 266 -24.26 0.82 -10.44
C THR A 266 -25.03 1.72 -9.49
N ASN A 267 -25.18 1.33 -8.24
CA ASN A 267 -25.90 2.12 -7.24
C ASN A 267 -24.99 3.22 -6.68
N ALA A 268 -25.62 4.31 -6.23
CA ALA A 268 -24.90 5.39 -5.54
C ALA A 268 -24.39 4.91 -4.18
N MET A 269 -23.10 5.15 -3.91
CA MET A 269 -22.45 4.75 -2.67
C MET A 269 -21.49 5.85 -2.19
N ASP A 270 -21.50 6.14 -0.89
CA ASP A 270 -20.49 7.01 -0.30
C ASP A 270 -19.08 6.39 -0.51
N ILE A 271 -18.12 7.25 -0.85
CA ILE A 271 -16.73 6.87 -1.12
C ILE A 271 -15.80 7.81 -0.36
N SER A 272 -14.78 7.26 0.28
CA SER A 272 -13.69 8.00 0.90
C SER A 272 -12.35 7.59 0.29
N VAL A 273 -11.53 8.59 -0.05
CA VAL A 273 -10.28 8.42 -0.79
C VAL A 273 -9.18 9.23 -0.11
N TYR A 274 -8.02 8.62 0.05
CA TYR A 274 -6.80 9.33 0.40
C TYR A 274 -5.93 9.50 -0.85
N ARG A 275 -5.44 10.71 -1.08
CA ARG A 275 -4.56 11.08 -2.20
C ARG A 275 -3.15 11.36 -1.69
N PRO A 276 -2.24 10.39 -1.66
CA PRO A 276 -0.90 10.54 -1.09
C PRO A 276 -0.10 11.67 -1.71
N GLY A 277 -0.26 11.92 -3.03
CA GLY A 277 0.48 12.96 -3.75
C GLY A 277 0.26 14.37 -3.25
N THR A 278 -0.92 14.66 -2.65
CA THR A 278 -1.29 15.97 -2.09
C THR A 278 -1.60 15.91 -0.60
N GLY A 279 -1.69 14.71 -0.03
CA GLY A 279 -2.12 14.49 1.35
C GLY A 279 -3.61 14.70 1.60
N GLU A 280 -4.40 14.87 0.54
CA GLU A 280 -5.83 15.16 0.66
C GLU A 280 -6.64 13.92 1.05
N LEU A 281 -7.55 14.11 1.99
CA LEU A 281 -8.65 13.20 2.28
C LEU A 281 -9.90 13.73 1.57
N LEU A 282 -10.51 12.89 0.73
CA LEU A 282 -11.64 13.28 -0.10
C LEU A 282 -12.84 12.36 0.17
N GLU A 283 -14.02 12.95 0.15
CA GLU A 283 -15.28 12.21 0.21
C GLU A 283 -16.20 12.62 -0.94
N GLY A 284 -17.04 11.69 -1.37
CA GLY A 284 -18.03 11.90 -2.42
C GLY A 284 -19.03 10.76 -2.46
N GLU A 285 -19.76 10.64 -3.56
CA GLU A 285 -20.71 9.57 -3.78
C GLU A 285 -20.54 9.03 -5.20
N ILE A 286 -19.96 7.82 -5.32
CA ILE A 286 -19.78 7.18 -6.60
C ILE A 286 -21.13 6.85 -7.24
N ASN A 287 -21.23 6.86 -8.57
CA ASN A 287 -22.49 6.74 -9.32
C ASN A 287 -23.48 7.89 -9.06
N ASN A 288 -23.03 9.01 -8.50
CA ASN A 288 -23.82 10.21 -8.32
C ASN A 288 -23.11 11.44 -8.95
N ALA A 289 -23.60 11.89 -10.10
CA ALA A 289 -22.97 12.98 -10.85
C ALA A 289 -23.00 14.36 -10.15
N VAL A 290 -23.77 14.51 -9.07
CA VAL A 290 -23.89 15.78 -8.32
C VAL A 290 -23.06 15.80 -7.02
N LYS A 291 -22.37 14.71 -6.72
CA LYS A 291 -21.50 14.60 -5.54
C LYS A 291 -20.12 14.06 -5.91
N PRO A 292 -19.31 14.82 -6.67
CA PRO A 292 -17.93 14.45 -6.94
C PRO A 292 -17.13 14.39 -5.64
N LEU A 293 -15.89 13.84 -5.71
CA LEU A 293 -14.96 13.90 -4.59
C LEU A 293 -14.66 15.37 -4.24
N GLU A 294 -14.86 15.72 -2.98
CA GLU A 294 -14.52 17.03 -2.40
C GLU A 294 -13.51 16.82 -1.26
N VAL A 295 -12.56 17.73 -1.15
CA VAL A 295 -11.55 17.68 -0.08
C VAL A 295 -12.24 17.99 1.25
N ILE A 296 -12.20 17.02 2.17
CA ILE A 296 -12.75 17.17 3.53
C ILE A 296 -11.67 17.40 4.58
N GLY A 297 -10.41 17.13 4.21
CA GLY A 297 -9.24 17.30 5.05
C GLY A 297 -7.98 17.15 4.22
N ASN A 298 -6.87 17.55 4.81
CA ASN A 298 -5.56 17.32 4.21
C ASN A 298 -4.62 16.93 5.34
N VAL A 299 -4.06 15.72 5.28
CA VAL A 299 -3.11 15.22 6.29
C VAL A 299 -1.79 16.01 6.26
N ASN A 300 -1.57 16.77 5.18
CA ASN A 300 -0.45 17.71 5.02
C ASN A 300 -0.88 19.17 5.24
N ALA A 301 -2.17 19.47 5.53
CA ALA A 301 -2.61 20.81 5.82
C ALA A 301 -2.24 21.16 7.26
N ASP A 302 -1.57 22.25 7.42
CA ASP A 302 -1.42 22.94 8.67
C ASP A 302 -2.84 23.27 9.19
N ASP A 303 -3.25 22.74 10.35
CA ASP A 303 -4.52 23.11 10.99
C ASP A 303 -4.44 24.60 11.32
N GLY A 304 -4.96 25.41 10.38
CA GLY A 304 -4.81 26.85 10.37
C GLY A 304 -5.16 27.49 11.71
N ASP A 305 -4.19 27.61 12.55
CA ASP A 305 -4.17 28.57 13.65
C ASP A 305 -4.03 29.97 12.99
N PRO A 306 -5.02 30.88 13.13
CA PRO A 306 -4.99 32.18 12.48
C PRO A 306 -3.80 33.07 12.85
N ASP A 307 -2.92 32.65 13.77
CA ASP A 307 -1.76 33.39 14.25
C ASP A 307 -0.40 32.85 13.74
N ASN A 308 -0.39 31.85 12.82
CA ASN A 308 0.87 31.30 12.30
C ASN A 308 1.15 31.77 10.85
N ASP A 309 1.90 32.86 10.73
CA ASP A 309 2.52 33.32 9.49
C ASP A 309 3.80 32.53 9.20
N GLY A 310 3.71 31.50 8.39
CA GLY A 310 4.79 31.11 7.47
C GLY A 310 5.73 30.00 7.86
N ASN A 311 5.60 28.91 7.13
CA ASN A 311 6.68 28.03 6.66
C ASN A 311 7.25 26.99 7.61
N THR A 312 6.60 25.78 7.64
CA THR A 312 7.32 24.48 7.71
C THR A 312 6.33 23.34 7.46
N SER A 313 6.54 22.56 6.39
CA SER A 313 5.70 21.42 6.06
C SER A 313 6.25 20.14 6.68
N THR A 314 5.87 19.83 7.91
CA THR A 314 5.94 18.46 8.42
C THR A 314 4.59 17.79 8.15
N SER A 315 4.57 16.77 7.31
CA SER A 315 3.36 15.98 7.09
C SER A 315 3.02 15.23 8.38
N VAL A 316 1.86 15.53 8.98
CA VAL A 316 1.37 14.84 10.18
C VAL A 316 0.77 13.50 9.73
N PRO A 317 1.27 12.34 10.21
CA PRO A 317 0.70 11.03 9.86
C PRO A 317 -0.76 10.89 10.30
N ALA A 318 -1.54 10.08 9.59
CA ALA A 318 -2.93 9.80 9.97
C ALA A 318 -3.00 9.23 11.41
N GLY A 319 -3.94 9.75 12.22
CA GLY A 319 -4.04 9.38 13.64
C GLY A 319 -3.09 10.13 14.58
N TYR A 320 -2.31 11.08 14.05
CA TYR A 320 -1.41 11.95 14.80
C TYR A 320 -1.87 13.41 14.73
N ARG A 321 -1.34 14.25 15.62
CA ARG A 321 -1.49 15.70 15.60
C ARG A 321 -0.14 16.37 15.69
N SER A 322 0.01 17.57 15.14
CA SER A 322 1.17 18.42 15.33
C SER A 322 1.21 18.95 16.76
N VAL A 323 2.40 19.01 17.35
CA VAL A 323 2.65 19.56 18.68
C VAL A 323 3.88 20.46 18.60
N THR A 324 3.67 21.75 18.87
CA THR A 324 4.74 22.76 18.84
C THR A 324 5.09 23.21 20.27
N ASP A 325 6.35 23.42 20.55
CA ASP A 325 6.82 23.89 21.85
C ASP A 325 6.39 25.34 22.17
N SER A 326 6.60 25.78 23.38
CA SER A 326 6.21 27.14 23.82
C SER A 326 6.98 28.27 23.14
N THR A 327 8.07 27.96 22.42
CA THR A 327 8.87 28.94 21.68
C THR A 327 8.54 29.02 20.21
N GLY A 328 7.75 28.08 19.69
CA GLY A 328 7.42 27.97 18.29
C GLY A 328 8.56 27.43 17.41
N ARG A 329 9.68 27.00 18.00
CA ARG A 329 10.88 26.58 17.27
C ARG A 329 11.04 25.07 17.12
N LEU A 330 10.35 24.29 17.93
CA LEU A 330 10.34 22.84 17.89
C LEU A 330 8.93 22.36 17.61
N THR A 331 8.75 21.66 16.51
CA THR A 331 7.51 20.97 16.19
C THR A 331 7.75 19.48 16.04
N THR A 332 6.84 18.66 16.53
CA THR A 332 6.82 17.21 16.36
C THR A 332 5.40 16.70 16.19
N VAL A 333 5.23 15.42 15.96
CA VAL A 333 3.90 14.81 15.90
C VAL A 333 3.66 13.91 17.09
N ALA A 334 2.40 13.80 17.51
CA ALA A 334 1.98 12.91 18.59
C ALA A 334 0.70 12.17 18.21
N PRO A 335 0.54 10.88 18.60
CA PRO A 335 -0.72 10.19 18.42
C PRO A 335 -1.89 10.97 19.03
N ASN A 336 -3.05 10.99 18.37
CA ASN A 336 -4.26 11.64 18.91
C ASN A 336 -4.72 11.02 20.24
N SER A 337 -4.35 9.78 20.51
CA SER A 337 -4.63 9.07 21.76
C SER A 337 -3.65 9.37 22.90
N TRP A 338 -2.55 10.10 22.63
CA TRP A 338 -1.59 10.51 23.65
C TRP A 338 -1.91 11.91 24.14
N GLU A 339 -1.96 12.10 25.44
CA GLU A 339 -2.16 13.41 26.01
C GLU A 339 -0.82 14.17 26.03
N GLU A 340 -0.87 15.45 25.68
CA GLU A 340 0.26 16.34 25.87
C GLU A 340 0.33 16.75 27.33
N ILE A 341 1.47 16.48 27.96
CA ILE A 341 1.59 16.65 29.41
C ILE A 341 2.26 17.96 29.77
N GLN A 342 3.31 18.34 29.08
CA GLN A 342 4.02 19.59 29.36
C GLN A 342 4.73 20.16 28.15
N ARG A 343 4.55 21.48 27.95
CA ARG A 343 5.43 22.35 27.15
C ARG A 343 6.18 23.26 28.12
N GLY A 344 7.49 23.32 28.03
CA GLY A 344 8.22 24.20 28.94
C GLY A 344 9.70 24.30 28.65
N ALA A 345 10.33 25.25 29.31
CA ALA A 345 11.78 25.35 29.34
C ALA A 345 12.33 24.34 30.35
N SER A 346 13.49 23.77 30.05
CA SER A 346 14.29 22.94 30.97
C SER A 346 15.72 23.49 31.01
N GLU A 347 16.27 23.58 32.18
CA GLU A 347 17.71 23.87 32.32
C GLU A 347 18.47 22.54 32.21
N THR A 348 19.45 22.50 31.34
CA THR A 348 20.31 21.34 31.11
C THR A 348 21.78 21.75 31.22
N ASP A 349 22.70 20.78 31.30
CA ASP A 349 24.13 21.03 31.27
C ASP A 349 24.60 21.72 29.98
N TYR A 350 23.76 21.70 28.94
CA TYR A 350 23.99 22.40 27.66
C TYR A 350 23.24 23.74 27.56
N GLY A 351 22.69 24.24 28.66
CA GLY A 351 21.94 25.48 28.74
C GLY A 351 20.41 25.29 28.66
N PRO A 352 19.66 26.38 28.46
CA PRO A 352 18.21 26.31 28.39
C PRO A 352 17.77 25.57 27.16
N ALA A 353 16.87 24.60 27.36
CA ALA A 353 16.25 23.81 26.31
C ALA A 353 14.72 23.93 26.36
N SER A 354 14.06 23.95 25.22
CA SER A 354 12.60 23.73 25.13
C SER A 354 12.29 22.24 25.21
N ARG A 355 11.16 21.88 25.80
CA ARG A 355 10.76 20.48 25.99
C ARG A 355 9.30 20.25 25.68
N ILE A 356 9.02 19.15 24.97
CA ILE A 356 7.69 18.57 24.78
C ILE A 356 7.69 17.19 25.41
N THR A 357 6.71 16.90 26.27
CA THR A 357 6.52 15.57 26.88
C THR A 357 5.23 14.96 26.36
N LEU A 358 5.28 13.74 25.86
CA LEU A 358 4.17 13.02 25.25
C LEU A 358 4.05 11.63 25.91
N SER A 359 2.87 11.25 26.38
CA SER A 359 2.62 9.90 26.90
C SER A 359 1.13 9.54 26.87
N PRO A 360 0.77 8.27 26.72
CA PRO A 360 -0.60 7.80 26.93
C PRO A 360 -1.04 7.79 28.40
N ASP A 361 -0.08 7.90 29.33
CA ASP A 361 -0.32 7.90 30.79
C ASP A 361 0.64 8.92 31.44
N ASP A 362 0.13 10.10 31.77
CA ASP A 362 0.88 11.26 32.21
C ASP A 362 1.57 11.08 33.58
N HIS A 363 0.98 10.38 34.52
CA HIS A 363 1.49 10.30 35.88
C HIS A 363 2.74 9.44 36.01
N ASN A 364 2.85 8.38 35.22
CA ASN A 364 3.95 7.42 35.38
C ASN A 364 5.21 7.80 34.60
N PHE A 365 5.09 8.51 33.47
CA PHE A 365 6.24 8.88 32.66
C PHE A 365 7.04 10.06 33.25
N LEU A 366 6.37 11.05 33.85
CA LEU A 366 6.99 12.24 34.43
C LEU A 366 7.72 12.01 35.76
N GLU A 367 7.33 11.01 36.55
CA GLU A 367 7.95 10.72 37.85
C GLU A 367 9.29 9.97 37.74
N GLY A 368 9.88 9.87 36.55
CA GLY A 368 11.15 9.17 36.33
C GLY A 368 11.01 7.65 36.47
N ASN A 369 9.81 7.14 36.42
CA ASN A 369 9.55 5.72 36.41
C ASN A 369 9.65 5.26 34.95
N SER A 370 10.81 4.71 34.57
CA SER A 370 11.11 4.20 33.22
C SER A 370 10.22 3.01 32.78
N THR A 371 9.09 2.81 33.44
CA THR A 371 8.15 1.68 33.19
C THR A 371 6.93 2.06 32.37
N ALA A 372 6.71 3.35 32.10
CA ALA A 372 5.62 3.83 31.26
C ALA A 372 6.11 4.19 29.85
N PRO A 373 5.34 3.87 28.78
CA PRO A 373 5.66 4.31 27.44
C PRO A 373 5.50 5.83 27.30
N GLY A 374 6.40 6.47 26.55
CA GLY A 374 6.34 7.90 26.31
C GLY A 374 7.54 8.43 25.55
N ALA A 375 7.48 9.71 25.20
CA ALA A 375 8.56 10.43 24.55
C ALA A 375 8.80 11.80 25.20
N LEU A 376 10.06 12.17 25.33
CA LEU A 376 10.52 13.49 25.66
C LEU A 376 11.32 14.03 24.48
N VAL A 377 10.91 15.16 23.94
CA VAL A 377 11.61 15.84 22.86
C VAL A 377 12.19 17.13 23.38
N TYR A 378 13.48 17.32 23.17
CA TYR A 378 14.22 18.50 23.56
C TYR A 378 14.67 19.29 22.35
N PHE A 379 14.70 20.61 22.48
CA PHE A 379 15.30 21.52 21.52
C PHE A 379 16.38 22.37 22.19
N PHE A 380 17.54 22.41 21.57
CA PHE A 380 18.71 23.17 21.98
C PHE A 380 19.14 24.13 20.87
N GLY A 381 19.05 25.43 21.07
CA GLY A 381 19.58 26.42 20.14
C GLY A 381 21.07 26.67 20.35
N GLY A 382 21.83 26.84 19.25
CA GLY A 382 23.24 27.23 19.30
C GLY A 382 24.21 26.16 19.80
N ILE A 383 23.80 24.88 19.82
CA ILE A 383 24.68 23.75 20.15
C ILE A 383 25.36 23.22 18.88
N PRO A 384 26.71 23.28 18.80
CA PRO A 384 27.38 22.87 17.56
C PRO A 384 27.33 21.36 17.34
N LYS A 385 27.35 20.93 16.07
CA LYS A 385 27.38 19.52 15.67
C LYS A 385 28.37 18.64 16.44
N ALA A 386 29.52 19.19 16.83
CA ALA A 386 30.55 18.45 17.57
C ALA A 386 30.03 17.89 18.90
N GLU A 387 29.00 18.50 19.49
CA GLU A 387 28.41 18.10 20.77
C GLU A 387 27.36 17.00 20.65
N LEU A 388 26.99 16.58 19.43
CA LEU A 388 25.89 15.63 19.14
C LEU A 388 25.99 14.33 19.96
N LEU A 389 27.19 13.75 20.05
CA LEU A 389 27.44 12.55 20.85
C LEU A 389 27.36 12.84 22.35
N ASN A 390 27.81 14.02 22.77
CA ASN A 390 27.80 14.41 24.18
C ASN A 390 26.38 14.67 24.67
N VAL A 391 25.54 15.31 23.88
CA VAL A 391 24.10 15.50 24.19
C VAL A 391 23.41 14.15 24.31
N ARG A 392 23.63 13.23 23.38
CA ARG A 392 23.09 11.86 23.49
C ARG A 392 23.56 11.18 24.80
N ASN A 393 24.84 11.23 25.12
CA ASN A 393 25.38 10.57 26.31
C ASN A 393 24.86 11.22 27.60
N PHE A 394 24.69 12.53 27.60
CA PHE A 394 24.06 13.24 28.71
C PHE A 394 22.63 12.71 28.98
N LEU A 395 21.82 12.57 27.94
CA LEU A 395 20.47 12.03 28.09
C LEU A 395 20.47 10.55 28.56
N ILE A 396 21.44 9.74 28.12
CA ILE A 396 21.63 8.38 28.62
C ILE A 396 21.85 8.33 30.11
N ASP A 397 22.71 9.23 30.61
CA ASP A 397 23.07 9.31 32.02
C ASP A 397 21.95 9.92 32.88
N ASP A 398 21.28 10.96 32.37
CA ASP A 398 20.21 11.69 33.05
C ASP A 398 18.99 10.78 33.26
N PHE A 399 18.61 10.00 32.23
CA PHE A 399 17.53 9.01 32.33
C PHE A 399 17.96 7.67 32.94
N GLY A 400 19.22 7.46 33.22
CA GLY A 400 19.73 6.29 33.92
C GLY A 400 19.67 4.99 33.12
N PHE A 401 19.49 5.02 31.79
CA PHE A 401 19.41 3.83 30.94
C PHE A 401 20.65 2.94 31.04
N ALA A 402 21.82 3.53 31.10
CA ALA A 402 23.08 2.77 31.23
C ALA A 402 23.15 1.90 32.50
N LYS A 403 22.37 2.21 33.53
CA LYS A 403 22.34 1.46 34.81
C LYS A 403 21.17 0.47 34.89
N ALA A 404 20.07 0.76 34.16
CA ALA A 404 18.79 0.02 34.30
C ALA A 404 18.52 -0.92 33.15
N CYS A 405 19.23 -0.80 32.03
CA CYS A 405 18.90 -1.48 30.76
C CYS A 405 20.11 -2.22 30.20
N MET A 406 19.83 -3.21 29.34
CA MET A 406 20.86 -3.85 28.51
C MET A 406 21.13 -3.01 27.26
N ASP A 407 22.39 -2.70 26.98
CA ASP A 407 22.83 -2.03 25.76
C ASP A 407 22.51 -2.90 24.52
N ASN A 408 21.72 -2.40 23.59
CA ASN A 408 21.33 -3.11 22.36
C ASN A 408 21.92 -2.51 21.07
N GLY A 409 22.85 -1.55 21.18
CA GLY A 409 23.55 -0.98 20.04
C GLY A 409 23.29 0.52 19.83
N GLY A 410 23.60 1.02 18.65
CA GLY A 410 23.47 2.41 18.23
C GLY A 410 24.70 2.92 17.50
N THR A 411 24.66 4.19 17.07
CA THR A 411 25.74 4.83 16.33
C THR A 411 26.80 5.41 17.26
N ASN A 412 28.08 5.21 16.93
CA ASN A 412 29.22 5.76 17.70
C ASN A 412 29.85 6.99 17.02
N LYS A 413 29.29 7.45 15.92
CA LYS A 413 29.69 8.66 15.19
C LYS A 413 28.46 9.24 14.51
N PRO A 414 28.41 10.58 14.30
CA PRO A 414 27.31 11.20 13.58
C PRO A 414 27.16 10.64 12.15
N GLU A 415 25.95 10.26 11.80
CA GLU A 415 25.55 9.89 10.44
C GLU A 415 24.83 11.08 9.79
N ARG A 416 24.91 11.19 8.45
CA ARG A 416 24.22 12.23 7.69
C ARG A 416 22.99 11.61 7.04
N ALA A 417 21.89 12.32 7.12
CA ALA A 417 20.68 12.02 6.39
C ALA A 417 20.09 13.30 5.79
N THR A 418 19.10 13.16 4.92
CA THR A 418 18.38 14.30 4.33
C THR A 418 16.92 14.15 4.73
N ALA A 419 16.36 15.20 5.32
CA ALA A 419 14.94 15.25 5.69
C ALA A 419 14.03 15.27 4.45
N LYS A 420 12.75 15.00 4.63
CA LYS A 420 11.75 15.12 3.55
C LYS A 420 11.65 16.54 2.97
N SER A 421 11.99 17.56 3.75
CA SER A 421 12.14 18.95 3.31
C SER A 421 13.27 19.17 2.30
N GLY A 422 14.20 18.23 2.18
CA GLY A 422 15.42 18.36 1.39
C GLY A 422 16.64 18.83 2.18
N ASP A 423 16.48 19.17 3.46
CA ASP A 423 17.55 19.68 4.32
C ASP A 423 18.38 18.55 4.87
N ASP A 424 19.68 18.77 4.97
CA ASP A 424 20.59 17.82 5.58
C ASP A 424 20.58 17.93 7.11
N TYR A 425 20.57 16.81 7.79
CA TYR A 425 20.80 16.75 9.22
C TYR A 425 21.81 15.66 9.59
N TYR A 426 22.31 15.71 10.80
CA TYR A 426 23.23 14.71 11.34
C TYR A 426 22.61 14.12 12.59
N TRP A 427 22.71 12.82 12.78
CA TRP A 427 22.07 12.13 13.88
C TRP A 427 22.97 11.09 14.54
N VAL A 428 22.67 10.80 15.80
CA VAL A 428 23.23 9.71 16.58
C VAL A 428 22.13 9.10 17.42
N GLU A 429 22.20 7.80 17.65
CA GLU A 429 21.18 7.08 18.38
C GLU A 429 21.75 6.03 19.33
N LYS A 430 20.93 5.56 20.27
CA LYS A 430 21.24 4.47 21.17
C LYS A 430 19.98 3.70 21.53
N TYR A 431 20.09 2.37 21.51
CA TYR A 431 19.01 1.45 21.84
C TYR A 431 19.34 0.70 23.13
N TYR A 432 18.32 0.48 23.94
CA TYR A 432 18.38 -0.29 25.17
C TYR A 432 17.22 -1.27 25.21
N ARG A 433 17.43 -2.43 25.82
CA ARG A 433 16.40 -3.47 26.05
C ARG A 433 16.30 -3.82 27.52
N ASP A 434 15.14 -4.39 27.87
CA ASP A 434 14.88 -4.96 29.19
C ASP A 434 15.20 -3.96 30.32
N CYS A 435 14.71 -2.73 30.24
CA CYS A 435 14.89 -1.71 31.25
C CYS A 435 14.12 -2.02 32.53
N GLY A 436 14.81 -2.18 33.63
CA GLY A 436 14.23 -2.46 34.93
C GLY A 436 13.58 -3.85 35.02
N THR A 437 12.51 -3.96 35.80
CA THR A 437 11.78 -5.23 36.02
C THR A 437 10.60 -5.45 35.10
N SER A 438 10.32 -4.52 34.18
CA SER A 438 9.09 -4.46 33.38
C SER A 438 9.26 -4.82 31.91
N GLY A 439 10.51 -5.10 31.44
CA GLY A 439 10.77 -5.48 30.05
C GLY A 439 10.50 -4.35 29.05
N ILE A 440 10.70 -3.09 29.46
CA ILE A 440 10.56 -1.91 28.59
C ILE A 440 11.86 -1.68 27.81
N ASP A 441 11.72 -1.30 26.57
CA ASP A 441 12.83 -0.89 25.71
C ASP A 441 12.99 0.64 25.72
N GLY A 442 14.24 1.13 25.66
CA GLY A 442 14.59 2.54 25.64
C GLY A 442 15.26 2.95 24.34
N TYR A 443 14.94 4.13 23.87
CA TYR A 443 15.51 4.73 22.68
C TYR A 443 15.92 6.17 22.92
N ILE A 444 17.11 6.54 22.48
CA ILE A 444 17.64 7.91 22.57
C ILE A 444 18.25 8.28 21.24
N THR A 445 17.88 9.44 20.74
CA THR A 445 18.49 10.03 19.56
C THR A 445 18.78 11.50 19.77
N ALA A 446 19.79 12.02 19.09
CA ALA A 446 20.04 13.45 18.97
C ALA A 446 20.33 13.78 17.50
N MET A 447 19.77 14.88 17.02
CA MET A 447 19.85 15.34 15.64
C MET A 447 20.32 16.79 15.61
N TYR A 448 21.23 17.11 14.70
CA TYR A 448 21.71 18.48 14.47
C TYR A 448 21.28 18.94 13.08
N TYR A 449 20.65 20.08 13.04
CA TYR A 449 20.14 20.76 11.85
C TYR A 449 21.04 21.95 11.51
N PRO A 450 21.89 21.86 10.46
CA PRO A 450 22.88 22.89 10.14
C PRO A 450 22.27 24.24 9.79
N GLU A 451 21.15 24.26 9.09
CA GLU A 451 20.49 25.49 8.64
C GLU A 451 19.86 26.27 9.80
N ALA A 452 19.36 25.58 10.80
CA ALA A 452 18.78 26.19 11.99
C ALA A 452 19.82 26.48 13.09
N ASP A 453 21.09 26.02 12.93
CA ASP A 453 22.12 26.01 13.98
C ASP A 453 21.56 25.50 15.31
N ALA A 454 20.88 24.37 15.25
CA ALA A 454 20.13 23.84 16.38
C ALA A 454 20.23 22.31 16.48
N MET A 455 19.91 21.79 17.65
CA MET A 455 19.89 20.39 17.94
C MET A 455 18.53 20.01 18.54
N ALA A 456 17.92 18.95 18.03
CA ALA A 456 16.80 18.28 18.68
C ALA A 456 17.25 16.94 19.25
N ALA A 457 16.68 16.53 20.36
CA ALA A 457 16.95 15.22 20.91
C ALA A 457 15.67 14.60 21.46
N MET A 458 15.54 13.29 21.31
CA MET A 458 14.40 12.53 21.81
C MET A 458 14.87 11.41 22.74
N VAL A 459 14.15 11.25 23.84
CA VAL A 459 14.23 10.08 24.72
C VAL A 459 12.87 9.42 24.71
N GLY A 460 12.80 8.15 24.37
CA GLY A 460 11.56 7.41 24.32
C GLY A 460 11.64 6.06 25.02
N THR A 461 10.50 5.58 25.50
CA THR A 461 10.35 4.25 26.09
C THR A 461 9.13 3.54 25.48
N SER A 462 9.27 2.26 25.19
CA SER A 462 8.20 1.43 24.65
C SER A 462 8.15 0.08 25.34
N ASN A 463 6.97 -0.51 25.44
CA ASN A 463 6.80 -1.86 25.99
C ASN A 463 6.33 -2.88 24.94
N ASN A 464 6.29 -2.49 23.67
CA ASN A 464 5.97 -3.35 22.54
C ASN A 464 6.38 -2.66 21.22
N ASP A 465 6.43 -3.43 20.14
CA ASP A 465 6.83 -2.97 18.81
C ASP A 465 5.96 -1.79 18.30
N LYS A 466 4.65 -1.83 18.56
CA LYS A 466 3.73 -0.75 18.14
C LYS A 466 4.07 0.61 18.79
N GLN A 467 4.46 0.62 20.05
CA GLN A 467 4.89 1.85 20.72
C GLN A 467 6.28 2.30 20.24
N PHE A 468 7.15 1.35 19.89
CA PHE A 468 8.44 1.68 19.28
C PHE A 468 8.23 2.37 17.92
N ASP A 469 7.33 1.88 17.07
CA ASP A 469 6.94 2.52 15.80
C ASP A 469 6.37 3.94 16.04
N THR A 470 5.59 4.11 17.11
CA THR A 470 5.12 5.44 17.52
C THR A 470 6.26 6.39 17.83
N LEU A 471 7.28 5.93 18.58
CA LEU A 471 8.47 6.76 18.87
C LEU A 471 9.24 7.15 17.61
N THR A 472 9.33 6.23 16.66
CA THR A 472 9.96 6.46 15.35
C THR A 472 9.21 7.55 14.57
N LYS A 473 7.87 7.50 14.55
CA LYS A 473 7.04 8.54 13.92
C LYS A 473 7.18 9.90 14.57
N ILE A 474 7.20 9.96 15.90
CA ILE A 474 7.48 11.19 16.65
C ILE A 474 8.85 11.76 16.26
N LEU A 475 9.86 10.91 16.17
CA LEU A 475 11.22 11.28 15.78
C LEU A 475 11.27 11.86 14.35
N PHE A 476 10.69 11.15 13.38
CA PHE A 476 10.68 11.62 11.97
C PHE A 476 9.76 12.82 11.72
N GLY A 477 8.85 13.13 12.67
CA GLY A 477 8.05 14.34 12.67
C GLY A 477 8.69 15.54 13.35
N ILE A 478 9.94 15.43 13.85
CA ILE A 478 10.64 16.57 14.47
C ILE A 478 11.06 17.55 13.38
N ASP A 479 10.63 18.79 13.53
CA ASP A 479 11.04 19.93 12.72
C ASP A 479 11.58 21.05 13.61
N VAL A 480 12.59 21.73 13.11
CA VAL A 480 13.31 22.80 13.81
C VAL A 480 13.40 24.00 12.90
N SER A 481 12.61 25.04 13.18
CA SER A 481 12.56 26.30 12.44
C SER A 481 13.41 27.41 13.09
#